data_8b1984e31a779070ccd49dcb9a59c1c1
#
_entry.id   8b1984e31a779070ccd49dcb9a59c1c1
#
_cell.length_a   1.000
_cell.length_b   1.000
_cell.length_c   1.000
_cell.angle_alpha   90.00
_cell.angle_beta   90.00
_cell.angle_gamma   90.00
#
_symmetry.space_group_name_H-M   'P 1'
#
loop_
_entity.id
_entity.type
_entity.pdbx_description
1 polymer ?
#
loop_
_entity_poly.entity_id
_entity_poly.type
_entity_poly.pdbx_seq_one_letter_code
_entity_poly.pdbx_strand_id
1 'polypeptide(L)'
;MIEKIINSLLYHKFQVLVSEGAFDIAAKKDFLMLIKALINVDALTKEQALSLKAISYFLSAYPLIISLKTNREFLRKEIVYSRFNLPVITPYFFEKFLEEERIPEIEATKGKHVVAIDTEVLKNRRKELGFTLDELSKLVGITKKALYEIENKRVNPSIETVRNLEKTLKVDLKLSFKLKACGPTYLKPKDNFQEKISKEFSRIGLNNSPTYSAPFEIVGREKFSMIVGLSKNTRKIEKDAVQMKRMSFLFSSKCAFVAKKCEKKSIEDVPIILTSEIPEIESVKELEKLMEEKIE
;
A
#
# COMPACT_ATOMS: atom_id res chain seq x y z
N MET A 1 2.90 13.85 14.98
CA MET A 1 1.96 13.13 14.08
C MET A 1 2.22 11.63 14.12
N ILE A 2 3.42 11.17 13.81
CA ILE A 2 3.79 9.74 13.79
C ILE A 2 3.46 9.06 15.13
N GLU A 3 3.86 9.60 16.26
CA GLU A 3 3.55 9.05 17.60
C GLU A 3 2.04 8.84 17.82
N LYS A 4 1.20 9.79 17.41
CA LYS A 4 -0.26 9.65 17.53
C LYS A 4 -0.78 8.49 16.70
N ILE A 5 -0.27 8.32 15.45
CA ILE A 5 -0.64 7.21 14.58
C ILE A 5 -0.22 5.87 15.22
N ILE A 6 0.99 5.80 15.76
CA ILE A 6 1.50 4.60 16.45
C ILE A 6 0.63 4.25 17.66
N ASN A 7 0.33 5.23 18.51
CA ASN A 7 -0.49 5.02 19.71
C ASN A 7 -1.91 4.53 19.33
N SER A 8 -2.50 5.12 18.29
CA SER A 8 -3.80 4.68 17.77
C SER A 8 -3.76 3.24 17.26
N LEU A 9 -2.74 2.87 16.49
CA LEU A 9 -2.54 1.49 16.01
C LEU A 9 -2.37 0.49 17.16
N LEU A 10 -1.54 0.82 18.17
CA LEU A 10 -1.32 -0.04 19.33
C LEU A 10 -2.61 -0.19 20.18
N TYR A 11 -3.38 0.88 20.34
CA TYR A 11 -4.68 0.81 21.00
C TYR A 11 -5.62 -0.17 20.30
N HIS A 12 -5.64 -0.17 18.97
CA HIS A 12 -6.43 -1.10 18.16
C HIS A 12 -5.76 -2.48 17.94
N LYS A 13 -4.72 -2.81 18.74
CA LYS A 13 -4.04 -4.12 18.77
C LYS A 13 -3.27 -4.49 17.51
N PHE A 14 -2.82 -3.49 16.75
CA PHE A 14 -1.86 -3.74 15.68
C PHE A 14 -0.46 -3.98 16.26
N GLN A 15 0.28 -4.89 15.64
CA GLN A 15 1.73 -4.96 15.77
C GLN A 15 2.32 -3.83 14.91
N VAL A 16 3.24 -3.07 15.47
CA VAL A 16 3.78 -1.86 14.80
C VAL A 16 5.29 -1.93 14.74
N LEU A 17 5.83 -1.58 13.58
CA LEU A 17 7.26 -1.39 13.36
C LEU A 17 7.48 -0.03 12.70
N VAL A 18 8.41 0.73 13.24
CA VAL A 18 8.81 2.04 12.70
C VAL A 18 10.01 1.86 11.77
N SER A 19 10.01 2.59 10.69
CA SER A 19 11.05 2.59 9.67
C SER A 19 11.30 4.00 9.15
N GLU A 20 12.24 4.14 8.25
CA GLU A 20 12.50 5.35 7.49
C GLU A 20 12.53 5.04 6.00
N GLY A 21 12.10 5.98 5.17
CA GLY A 21 12.21 5.87 3.73
C GLY A 21 10.88 5.78 2.99
N ALA A 22 10.63 4.70 2.25
CA ALA A 22 9.42 4.53 1.44
C ALA A 22 8.14 4.47 2.30
N PHE A 23 8.24 3.94 3.51
CA PHE A 23 7.20 3.97 4.54
C PHE A 23 7.83 4.31 5.89
N ASP A 24 7.03 4.87 6.79
CA ASP A 24 7.47 5.26 8.14
C ASP A 24 6.95 4.28 9.20
N ILE A 25 5.81 3.64 8.91
CA ILE A 25 5.18 2.69 9.83
C ILE A 25 4.70 1.47 9.02
N ALA A 26 5.06 0.28 9.50
CA ALA A 26 4.41 -0.97 9.11
C ALA A 26 3.52 -1.44 10.27
N ALA A 27 2.27 -1.74 9.98
CA ALA A 27 1.28 -2.13 10.98
C ALA A 27 0.53 -3.39 10.54
N LYS A 28 0.48 -4.42 11.38
CA LYS A 28 -0.14 -5.72 11.08
C LYS A 28 -1.11 -6.15 12.18
N LYS A 29 -2.27 -6.56 11.77
CA LYS A 29 -3.28 -7.29 12.56
C LYS A 29 -3.79 -8.42 11.66
N ASP A 30 -4.98 -8.30 11.11
CA ASP A 30 -5.53 -9.25 10.12
C ASP A 30 -4.95 -9.01 8.72
N PHE A 31 -4.42 -7.83 8.48
CA PHE A 31 -3.78 -7.40 7.24
C PHE A 31 -2.58 -6.50 7.54
N LEU A 32 -1.71 -6.35 6.56
CA LEU A 32 -0.52 -5.51 6.64
C LEU A 32 -0.78 -4.15 5.99
N MET A 33 -0.53 -3.07 6.71
CA MET A 33 -0.49 -1.70 6.18
C MET A 33 0.94 -1.18 6.15
N LEU A 34 1.29 -0.48 5.07
CA LEU A 34 2.51 0.30 4.96
C LEU A 34 2.13 1.78 4.87
N ILE A 35 2.44 2.53 5.93
CA ILE A 35 1.99 3.90 6.10
C ILE A 35 3.15 4.86 5.88
N LYS A 36 2.98 5.82 4.98
CA LYS A 36 3.84 7.00 4.86
C LYS A 36 3.17 8.18 5.52
N ALA A 37 3.81 8.75 6.56
CA ALA A 37 3.27 9.85 7.35
C ALA A 37 4.00 11.16 7.03
N LEU A 38 3.31 12.12 6.42
CA LEU A 38 3.87 13.38 5.96
C LEU A 38 3.05 14.56 6.49
N ILE A 39 3.68 15.61 7.01
CA ILE A 39 2.97 16.85 7.33
C ILE A 39 2.38 17.44 6.05
N ASN A 40 3.13 17.43 4.98
CA ASN A 40 2.74 17.94 3.67
C ASN A 40 2.87 16.82 2.61
N VAL A 41 1.77 16.45 1.99
CA VAL A 41 1.74 15.38 0.98
C VAL A 41 2.55 15.70 -0.28
N ASP A 42 2.78 16.98 -0.58
CA ASP A 42 3.58 17.37 -1.74
C ASP A 42 5.07 17.06 -1.57
N ALA A 43 5.53 16.78 -0.34
CA ALA A 43 6.88 16.30 -0.07
C ALA A 43 7.10 14.83 -0.49
N LEU A 44 6.04 14.07 -0.79
CA LEU A 44 6.18 12.71 -1.30
C LEU A 44 6.80 12.71 -2.69
N THR A 45 7.95 12.08 -2.83
CA THR A 45 8.60 11.93 -4.14
C THR A 45 7.97 10.79 -4.94
N LYS A 46 8.12 10.85 -6.27
CA LYS A 46 7.68 9.78 -7.17
C LYS A 46 8.39 8.45 -6.85
N GLU A 47 9.66 8.50 -6.52
CA GLU A 47 10.47 7.34 -6.18
C GLU A 47 9.99 6.65 -4.90
N GLN A 48 9.72 7.42 -3.84
CA GLN A 48 9.13 6.90 -2.60
C GLN A 48 7.77 6.25 -2.86
N ALA A 49 6.92 6.90 -3.65
CA ALA A 49 5.60 6.37 -3.99
C ALA A 49 5.68 5.06 -4.80
N LEU A 50 6.60 4.97 -5.76
CA LEU A 50 6.82 3.75 -6.54
C LEU A 50 7.38 2.62 -5.66
N SER A 51 8.34 2.91 -4.77
CA SER A 51 8.87 1.92 -3.82
C SER A 51 7.77 1.42 -2.88
N LEU A 52 6.98 2.34 -2.32
CA LEU A 52 5.85 1.96 -1.46
C LEU A 52 4.86 1.03 -2.18
N LYS A 53 4.54 1.31 -3.46
CA LYS A 53 3.68 0.44 -4.28
C LYS A 53 4.30 -0.93 -4.53
N ALA A 54 5.57 -0.98 -4.94
CA ALA A 54 6.26 -2.24 -5.20
C ALA A 54 6.33 -3.11 -3.93
N ILE A 55 6.76 -2.53 -2.82
CA ILE A 55 6.82 -3.24 -1.53
C ILE A 55 5.44 -3.74 -1.14
N SER A 56 4.40 -2.89 -1.26
CA SER A 56 3.02 -3.27 -0.93
C SER A 56 2.52 -4.41 -1.82
N TYR A 57 2.81 -4.37 -3.12
CA TYR A 57 2.44 -5.44 -4.05
C TYR A 57 3.07 -6.78 -3.66
N PHE A 58 4.40 -6.81 -3.46
CA PHE A 58 5.13 -8.05 -3.16
C PHE A 58 4.84 -8.61 -1.76
N LEU A 59 4.51 -7.77 -0.79
CA LEU A 59 4.16 -8.17 0.57
C LEU A 59 2.66 -8.37 0.81
N SER A 60 1.81 -8.22 -0.21
CA SER A 60 0.34 -8.20 -0.06
C SER A 60 -0.14 -7.18 0.98
N ALA A 61 0.53 -6.04 1.05
CA ALA A 61 0.22 -4.98 1.97
C ALA A 61 -0.64 -3.89 1.34
N TYR A 62 -1.31 -3.13 2.18
CA TYR A 62 -2.09 -1.95 1.78
C TYR A 62 -1.26 -0.69 2.02
N PRO A 63 -0.89 0.06 0.97
CA PRO A 63 -0.21 1.34 1.13
C PRO A 63 -1.19 2.43 1.52
N LEU A 64 -0.76 3.30 2.41
CA LEU A 64 -1.54 4.43 2.88
C LEU A 64 -0.64 5.63 3.14
N ILE A 65 -1.09 6.81 2.73
CA ILE A 65 -0.44 8.07 3.07
C ILE A 65 -1.31 8.79 4.07
N ILE A 66 -0.73 9.21 5.20
CA ILE A 66 -1.40 10.04 6.18
C ILE A 66 -0.76 11.42 6.15
N SER A 67 -1.56 12.46 5.86
CA SER A 67 -1.04 13.83 5.73
C SER A 67 -2.01 14.87 6.28
N LEU A 68 -1.46 16.05 6.64
CA LEU A 68 -2.25 17.16 7.17
C LEU A 68 -2.61 18.19 6.09
N LYS A 69 -1.71 18.41 5.13
CA LYS A 69 -1.86 19.50 4.16
C LYS A 69 -1.17 19.22 2.84
N THR A 70 -1.48 20.05 1.86
CA THR A 70 -0.70 20.30 0.65
C THR A 70 0.15 21.57 0.84
N ASN A 71 0.88 21.99 -0.18
CA ASN A 71 1.55 23.31 -0.21
C ASN A 71 0.55 24.49 -0.18
N ARG A 72 -0.72 24.26 -0.51
CA ARG A 72 -1.71 25.31 -0.67
C ARG A 72 -2.69 25.39 0.50
N GLU A 73 -3.14 24.25 1.01
CA GLU A 73 -4.22 24.18 1.98
C GLU A 73 -4.15 22.94 2.90
N PHE A 74 -4.85 22.99 4.01
CA PHE A 74 -5.07 21.83 4.86
C PHE A 74 -6.04 20.84 4.17
N LEU A 75 -5.77 19.54 4.32
CA LEU A 75 -6.67 18.50 3.85
C LEU A 75 -7.95 18.49 4.70
N ARG A 76 -9.09 18.31 4.05
CA ARG A 76 -10.38 18.17 4.75
C ARG A 76 -10.45 16.82 5.42
N LYS A 77 -11.00 16.79 6.65
CA LYS A 77 -10.94 15.63 7.54
C LYS A 77 -11.57 14.35 6.97
N GLU A 78 -12.65 14.49 6.20
CA GLU A 78 -13.47 13.37 5.73
C GLU A 78 -13.27 13.05 4.23
N ILE A 79 -12.23 13.58 3.61
CA ILE A 79 -11.97 13.42 2.18
C ILE A 79 -10.79 12.51 1.96
N VAL A 80 -10.92 11.58 1.03
CA VAL A 80 -9.84 10.75 0.50
C VAL A 80 -9.24 11.47 -0.70
N TYR A 81 -7.96 11.76 -0.61
CA TYR A 81 -7.18 12.34 -1.71
C TYR A 81 -6.35 11.26 -2.37
N SER A 82 -5.77 11.58 -3.51
CA SER A 82 -4.85 10.68 -4.21
C SER A 82 -3.55 11.38 -4.56
N ARG A 83 -2.43 10.75 -4.28
CA ARG A 83 -1.11 11.20 -4.73
C ARG A 83 -0.35 10.03 -5.34
N PHE A 84 0.07 10.15 -6.59
CA PHE A 84 0.67 9.06 -7.36
C PHE A 84 -0.16 7.76 -7.37
N ASN A 85 -1.49 7.87 -7.41
CA ASN A 85 -2.46 6.78 -7.29
C ASN A 85 -2.33 5.98 -5.97
N LEU A 86 -1.89 6.64 -4.90
CA LEU A 86 -1.95 6.13 -3.53
C LEU A 86 -3.00 6.92 -2.75
N PRO A 87 -3.79 6.27 -1.89
CA PRO A 87 -4.76 6.97 -1.06
C PRO A 87 -4.06 7.85 -0.03
N VAL A 88 -4.56 9.07 0.11
CA VAL A 88 -4.09 10.05 1.11
C VAL A 88 -5.27 10.43 1.99
N ILE A 89 -5.14 10.23 3.29
CA ILE A 89 -6.15 10.57 4.28
C ILE A 89 -5.55 11.44 5.39
N THR A 90 -6.42 12.07 6.17
CA THR A 90 -5.98 12.82 7.36
C THR A 90 -5.80 11.89 8.57
N PRO A 91 -5.05 12.30 9.61
CA PRO A 91 -5.01 11.56 10.87
C PRO A 91 -6.40 11.35 11.49
N TYR A 92 -7.29 12.35 11.40
CA TYR A 92 -8.67 12.22 11.86
C TYR A 92 -9.44 11.10 11.13
N PHE A 93 -9.33 11.06 9.79
CA PHE A 93 -9.94 10.00 9.00
C PHE A 93 -9.39 8.62 9.39
N PHE A 94 -8.07 8.55 9.63
CA PHE A 94 -7.42 7.30 10.02
C PHE A 94 -7.90 6.77 11.37
N GLU A 95 -8.09 7.65 12.37
CA GLU A 95 -8.67 7.28 13.66
C GLU A 95 -10.06 6.68 13.49
N LYS A 96 -10.93 7.35 12.74
CA LYS A 96 -12.29 6.86 12.43
C LYS A 96 -12.27 5.52 11.69
N PHE A 97 -11.34 5.36 10.75
CA PHE A 97 -11.15 4.11 10.04
C PHE A 97 -10.75 2.95 10.98
N LEU A 98 -9.90 3.19 11.97
CA LEU A 98 -9.52 2.19 12.97
C LEU A 98 -10.66 1.86 13.96
N GLU A 99 -11.55 2.80 14.23
CA GLU A 99 -12.77 2.59 15.03
C GLU A 99 -13.84 1.80 14.28
N GLU A 100 -13.56 1.33 13.06
CA GLU A 100 -14.47 0.58 12.18
C GLU A 100 -15.74 1.35 11.83
N GLU A 101 -15.72 2.68 11.93
CA GLU A 101 -16.85 3.52 11.53
C GLU A 101 -17.08 3.42 10.01
N ARG A 102 -18.33 3.46 9.61
CA ARG A 102 -18.73 3.58 8.21
C ARG A 102 -18.41 4.98 7.70
N ILE A 103 -17.19 5.21 7.20
CA ILE A 103 -16.79 6.47 6.61
C ILE A 103 -17.07 6.41 5.11
N PRO A 104 -17.92 7.30 4.57
CA PRO A 104 -18.15 7.37 3.13
C PRO A 104 -16.86 7.62 2.35
N GLU A 105 -16.67 6.89 1.25
CA GLU A 105 -15.54 7.14 0.35
C GLU A 105 -15.84 8.39 -0.51
N ILE A 106 -15.40 9.55 -0.02
CA ILE A 106 -15.53 10.84 -0.70
C ILE A 106 -14.15 11.21 -1.27
N GLU A 107 -14.03 11.19 -2.59
CA GLU A 107 -12.78 11.48 -3.28
C GLU A 107 -12.70 12.91 -3.77
N ALA A 108 -11.54 13.55 -3.62
CA ALA A 108 -11.26 14.84 -4.23
C ALA A 108 -10.77 14.64 -5.68
N THR A 109 -11.50 15.18 -6.66
CA THR A 109 -11.13 15.17 -8.06
C THR A 109 -11.20 16.59 -8.64
N LYS A 110 -10.08 17.08 -9.21
CA LYS A 110 -9.99 18.39 -9.94
C LYS A 110 -11.00 19.47 -9.50
N GLY A 111 -11.00 19.83 -8.22
CA GLY A 111 -11.87 20.88 -7.66
C GLY A 111 -13.30 20.46 -7.31
N LYS A 112 -13.63 19.16 -7.42
CA LYS A 112 -14.94 18.61 -7.03
C LYS A 112 -14.75 17.47 -6.04
N HIS A 113 -15.75 17.25 -5.20
CA HIS A 113 -15.83 16.08 -4.33
C HIS A 113 -16.88 15.12 -4.88
N VAL A 114 -16.46 13.91 -5.18
CA VAL A 114 -17.32 12.84 -5.69
C VAL A 114 -17.39 11.71 -4.66
N VAL A 115 -18.50 10.99 -4.65
CA VAL A 115 -18.78 9.94 -3.67
C VAL A 115 -18.87 8.61 -4.39
N ALA A 116 -18.15 7.62 -3.89
CA ALA A 116 -18.32 6.25 -4.32
C ALA A 116 -19.67 5.72 -3.80
N ILE A 117 -20.51 5.19 -4.69
CA ILE A 117 -21.83 4.66 -4.35
C ILE A 117 -22.04 3.24 -4.85
N ASP A 118 -22.94 2.54 -4.19
CA ASP A 118 -23.45 1.24 -4.66
C ASP A 118 -24.44 1.44 -5.80
N THR A 119 -23.97 1.28 -7.02
CA THR A 119 -24.76 1.47 -8.24
C THR A 119 -25.76 0.33 -8.47
N GLU A 120 -25.55 -0.87 -7.92
CA GLU A 120 -26.51 -1.94 -8.00
C GLU A 120 -27.71 -1.66 -7.10
N VAL A 121 -27.46 -1.21 -5.88
CA VAL A 121 -28.52 -0.75 -4.98
C VAL A 121 -29.30 0.40 -5.59
N LEU A 122 -28.61 1.41 -6.17
CA LEU A 122 -29.24 2.51 -6.89
C LEU A 122 -30.17 2.02 -7.98
N LYS A 123 -29.67 1.17 -8.89
CA LYS A 123 -30.40 0.67 -10.05
C LYS A 123 -31.61 -0.20 -9.66
N ASN A 124 -31.42 -1.07 -8.68
CA ASN A 124 -32.48 -1.94 -8.19
C ASN A 124 -33.59 -1.12 -7.51
N ARG A 125 -33.20 -0.20 -6.62
CA ARG A 125 -34.17 0.64 -5.90
C ARG A 125 -34.96 1.56 -6.83
N ARG A 126 -34.31 2.12 -7.86
CA ARG A 126 -35.02 2.89 -8.92
C ARG A 126 -36.09 2.05 -9.60
N LYS A 127 -35.75 0.80 -9.99
CA LYS A 127 -36.69 -0.12 -10.65
C LYS A 127 -37.83 -0.55 -9.75
N GLU A 128 -37.55 -0.89 -8.47
CA GLU A 128 -38.55 -1.25 -7.48
C GLU A 128 -39.60 -0.17 -7.28
N LEU A 129 -39.18 1.10 -7.30
CA LEU A 129 -40.08 2.25 -7.20
C LEU A 129 -40.73 2.64 -8.55
N GLY A 130 -40.46 1.89 -9.63
CA GLY A 130 -41.05 2.11 -10.95
C GLY A 130 -40.50 3.31 -11.72
N PHE A 131 -39.45 3.96 -11.24
CA PHE A 131 -38.89 5.13 -11.93
C PHE A 131 -38.11 4.75 -13.20
N THR A 132 -38.40 5.45 -14.29
CA THR A 132 -37.54 5.50 -15.46
C THR A 132 -36.28 6.33 -15.16
N LEU A 133 -35.25 6.22 -15.99
CA LEU A 133 -34.06 7.09 -15.89
C LEU A 133 -34.41 8.59 -16.06
N ASP A 134 -35.38 8.90 -16.88
CA ASP A 134 -35.79 10.29 -17.13
C ASP A 134 -36.52 10.88 -15.91
N GLU A 135 -37.47 10.16 -15.34
CA GLU A 135 -38.21 10.59 -14.14
C GLU A 135 -37.29 10.79 -12.95
N LEU A 136 -36.44 9.79 -12.62
CA LEU A 136 -35.51 9.92 -11.48
C LEU A 136 -34.51 11.05 -11.71
N SER A 137 -33.97 11.22 -12.93
CA SER A 137 -33.01 12.27 -13.22
C SER A 137 -33.62 13.68 -13.00
N LYS A 138 -34.89 13.90 -13.38
CA LYS A 138 -35.61 15.16 -13.14
C LYS A 138 -35.84 15.41 -11.65
N LEU A 139 -36.24 14.39 -10.88
CA LEU A 139 -36.42 14.50 -9.44
C LEU A 139 -35.13 14.82 -8.66
N VAL A 140 -34.00 14.33 -9.14
CA VAL A 140 -32.69 14.53 -8.50
C VAL A 140 -31.98 15.83 -9.01
N GLY A 141 -32.46 16.41 -10.10
CA GLY A 141 -31.88 17.63 -10.68
C GLY A 141 -30.61 17.39 -11.50
N ILE A 142 -30.52 16.24 -12.19
CA ILE A 142 -29.42 15.93 -13.11
C ILE A 142 -29.96 15.52 -14.48
N THR A 143 -29.07 15.38 -15.46
CA THR A 143 -29.49 14.91 -16.78
C THR A 143 -29.67 13.39 -16.80
N LYS A 144 -30.57 12.86 -17.63
CA LYS A 144 -30.73 11.43 -17.89
C LYS A 144 -29.41 10.75 -18.23
N LYS A 145 -28.56 11.41 -19.03
CA LYS A 145 -27.24 10.93 -19.41
C LYS A 145 -26.33 10.80 -18.18
N ALA A 146 -26.33 11.80 -17.29
CA ALA A 146 -25.52 11.75 -16.06
C ALA A 146 -25.96 10.59 -15.16
N LEU A 147 -27.26 10.38 -14.96
CA LEU A 147 -27.77 9.25 -14.17
C LEU A 147 -27.37 7.91 -14.81
N TYR A 148 -27.47 7.78 -16.12
CA TYR A 148 -27.04 6.57 -16.84
C TYR A 148 -25.53 6.29 -16.66
N GLU A 149 -24.68 7.31 -16.75
CA GLU A 149 -23.23 7.15 -16.54
C GLU A 149 -22.91 6.75 -15.08
N ILE A 150 -23.66 7.29 -14.11
CA ILE A 150 -23.55 6.93 -12.70
C ILE A 150 -23.95 5.44 -12.48
N GLU A 151 -25.11 5.02 -12.96
CA GLU A 151 -25.58 3.64 -12.83
C GLU A 151 -24.66 2.60 -13.50
N ASN A 152 -23.89 3.01 -14.51
CA ASN A 152 -22.93 2.14 -15.20
C ASN A 152 -21.49 2.30 -14.70
N LYS A 153 -21.27 2.88 -13.51
CA LYS A 153 -19.95 3.03 -12.86
C LYS A 153 -18.91 3.82 -13.66
N ARG A 154 -19.37 4.68 -14.60
CA ARG A 154 -18.45 5.47 -15.42
C ARG A 154 -18.08 6.81 -14.78
N VAL A 155 -18.95 7.32 -13.91
CA VAL A 155 -18.76 8.59 -13.20
C VAL A 155 -19.28 8.46 -11.79
N ASN A 156 -18.50 8.90 -10.81
CA ASN A 156 -18.98 9.06 -9.44
C ASN A 156 -19.76 10.37 -9.30
N PRO A 157 -20.94 10.36 -8.65
CA PRO A 157 -21.76 11.55 -8.44
C PRO A 157 -21.16 12.52 -7.43
N SER A 158 -21.57 13.79 -7.47
CA SER A 158 -21.26 14.76 -6.43
C SER A 158 -21.98 14.42 -5.12
N ILE A 159 -21.47 14.94 -3.99
CA ILE A 159 -22.11 14.78 -2.67
C ILE A 159 -23.57 15.22 -2.70
N GLU A 160 -23.87 16.33 -3.38
CA GLU A 160 -25.22 16.87 -3.51
C GLU A 160 -26.12 15.91 -4.30
N THR A 161 -25.63 15.39 -5.42
CA THR A 161 -26.35 14.40 -6.23
C THR A 161 -26.67 13.14 -5.41
N VAL A 162 -25.71 12.64 -4.61
CA VAL A 162 -25.93 11.47 -3.76
C VAL A 162 -27.01 11.75 -2.71
N ARG A 163 -26.96 12.90 -2.03
CA ARG A 163 -28.00 13.28 -1.05
C ARG A 163 -29.40 13.32 -1.67
N ASN A 164 -29.50 13.86 -2.88
CA ASN A 164 -30.79 13.91 -3.57
C ASN A 164 -31.26 12.51 -3.99
N LEU A 165 -30.36 11.64 -4.45
CA LEU A 165 -30.69 10.24 -4.77
C LEU A 165 -31.15 9.49 -3.53
N GLU A 166 -30.40 9.55 -2.43
CA GLU A 166 -30.74 8.89 -1.17
C GLU A 166 -32.08 9.36 -0.60
N LYS A 167 -32.33 10.66 -0.64
CA LYS A 167 -33.61 11.26 -0.22
C LYS A 167 -34.79 10.76 -1.06
N THR A 168 -34.64 10.74 -2.39
CA THR A 168 -35.69 10.34 -3.33
C THR A 168 -35.97 8.84 -3.25
N LEU A 169 -34.93 8.03 -3.17
CA LEU A 169 -35.02 6.57 -3.16
C LEU A 169 -35.19 5.96 -1.76
N LYS A 170 -35.01 6.76 -0.71
CA LYS A 170 -35.06 6.36 0.70
C LYS A 170 -34.13 5.15 0.99
N VAL A 171 -32.88 5.25 0.55
CA VAL A 171 -31.85 4.22 0.68
C VAL A 171 -30.47 4.87 0.86
N ASP A 172 -29.60 4.27 1.66
CA ASP A 172 -28.19 4.68 1.76
C ASP A 172 -27.41 4.07 0.57
N LEU A 173 -26.74 4.93 -0.17
CA LEU A 173 -26.00 4.56 -1.39
C LEU A 173 -24.49 4.62 -1.20
N LYS A 174 -23.98 5.31 -0.16
CA LYS A 174 -22.56 5.57 0.01
C LYS A 174 -21.79 4.30 0.33
N LEU A 175 -20.74 4.04 -0.43
CA LEU A 175 -19.78 3.01 -0.10
C LEU A 175 -18.82 3.52 0.98
N SER A 176 -18.48 2.64 1.91
CA SER A 176 -17.45 2.91 2.91
C SER A 176 -16.05 2.82 2.30
N PHE A 177 -15.15 3.69 2.75
CA PHE A 177 -13.74 3.62 2.41
C PHE A 177 -13.16 2.24 2.74
N LYS A 178 -12.40 1.70 1.82
CA LYS A 178 -11.62 0.47 2.00
C LYS A 178 -10.20 0.69 1.52
N LEU A 179 -9.26 0.08 2.21
CA LEU A 179 -7.87 0.02 1.74
C LEU A 179 -7.81 -0.70 0.40
N LYS A 180 -7.02 -0.16 -0.52
CA LYS A 180 -6.86 -0.72 -1.88
C LYS A 180 -5.47 -1.33 -2.02
N ALA A 181 -5.41 -2.57 -2.47
CA ALA A 181 -4.14 -3.21 -2.81
C ALA A 181 -3.52 -2.56 -4.05
N CYS A 182 -2.19 -2.63 -4.14
CA CYS A 182 -1.47 -2.21 -5.35
C CYS A 182 -1.45 -3.32 -6.40
N GLY A 183 -1.54 -2.92 -7.66
CA GLY A 183 -1.20 -3.78 -8.79
C GLY A 183 0.31 -3.98 -8.94
N PRO A 184 0.73 -4.86 -9.87
CA PRO A 184 2.13 -5.11 -10.16
C PRO A 184 2.90 -3.82 -10.38
N THR A 185 3.98 -3.63 -9.64
CA THR A 185 4.82 -2.44 -9.72
C THR A 185 6.28 -2.88 -9.63
N TYR A 186 7.04 -2.52 -10.65
CA TYR A 186 8.46 -2.86 -10.77
C TYR A 186 9.28 -1.58 -10.95
N LEU A 187 10.38 -1.50 -10.24
CA LEU A 187 11.32 -0.39 -10.34
C LEU A 187 12.56 -0.80 -11.13
N LYS A 188 13.21 0.20 -11.74
CA LYS A 188 14.51 -0.03 -12.36
C LYS A 188 15.59 -0.12 -11.26
N PRO A 189 16.64 -0.93 -11.44
CA PRO A 189 17.77 -0.92 -10.52
C PRO A 189 18.44 0.46 -10.45
N LYS A 190 18.92 0.84 -9.26
CA LYS A 190 19.64 2.11 -9.06
C LYS A 190 21.15 2.01 -9.36
N ASP A 191 21.69 0.79 -9.30
CA ASP A 191 23.10 0.52 -9.58
C ASP A 191 23.30 -0.90 -10.15
N ASN A 192 24.49 -1.15 -10.71
CA ASN A 192 24.85 -2.42 -11.33
C ASN A 192 24.80 -3.61 -10.34
N PHE A 193 25.02 -3.37 -9.04
CA PHE A 193 24.97 -4.44 -8.05
C PHE A 193 23.53 -4.90 -7.81
N GLN A 194 22.63 -3.95 -7.62
CA GLN A 194 21.21 -4.23 -7.48
C GLN A 194 20.65 -4.88 -8.75
N GLU A 195 21.08 -4.41 -9.93
CA GLU A 195 20.67 -4.99 -11.22
C GLU A 195 21.11 -6.44 -11.37
N LYS A 196 22.38 -6.74 -11.07
CA LYS A 196 22.92 -8.09 -11.15
C LYS A 196 22.13 -9.05 -10.26
N ILE A 197 21.93 -8.70 -8.99
CA ILE A 197 21.22 -9.58 -8.05
C ILE A 197 19.74 -9.75 -8.42
N SER A 198 19.07 -8.67 -8.83
CA SER A 198 17.67 -8.74 -9.29
C SER A 198 17.51 -9.67 -10.52
N LYS A 199 18.45 -9.62 -11.48
CA LYS A 199 18.45 -10.51 -12.64
C LYS A 199 18.67 -11.98 -12.24
N GLU A 200 19.62 -12.23 -11.33
CA GLU A 200 19.85 -13.60 -10.84
C GLU A 200 18.62 -14.17 -10.11
N PHE A 201 17.99 -13.38 -9.27
CA PHE A 201 16.75 -13.81 -8.62
C PHE A 201 15.62 -14.07 -9.63
N SER A 202 15.53 -13.27 -10.70
CA SER A 202 14.58 -13.54 -11.78
C SER A 202 14.92 -14.83 -12.54
N ARG A 203 16.22 -15.12 -12.74
CA ARG A 203 16.69 -16.34 -13.41
C ARG A 203 16.23 -17.61 -12.67
N ILE A 204 16.29 -17.59 -11.35
CA ILE A 204 15.84 -18.73 -10.51
C ILE A 204 14.33 -18.80 -10.30
N GLY A 205 13.55 -17.87 -10.89
CA GLY A 205 12.09 -17.84 -10.84
C GLY A 205 11.48 -16.97 -9.72
N LEU A 206 12.30 -16.24 -8.93
CA LEU A 206 11.78 -15.29 -7.96
C LEU A 206 11.34 -13.99 -8.68
N ASN A 207 10.01 -13.78 -8.76
CA ASN A 207 9.49 -12.51 -9.22
C ASN A 207 9.87 -11.41 -8.22
N ASN A 208 10.60 -10.39 -8.65
CA ASN A 208 11.17 -9.41 -7.73
C ASN A 208 11.22 -8.00 -8.34
N SER A 209 11.39 -7.02 -7.47
CA SER A 209 11.64 -5.62 -7.83
C SER A 209 12.70 -5.03 -6.92
N PRO A 210 13.61 -4.24 -7.48
CA PRO A 210 14.38 -3.27 -6.71
C PRO A 210 13.48 -2.34 -5.90
N THR A 211 14.02 -1.78 -4.81
CA THR A 211 13.38 -0.76 -3.99
C THR A 211 14.30 0.44 -3.80
N TYR A 212 13.72 1.61 -3.54
CA TYR A 212 14.45 2.83 -3.21
C TYR A 212 14.01 3.33 -1.84
N SER A 213 14.95 3.93 -1.11
CA SER A 213 14.64 4.49 0.21
C SER A 213 13.88 3.53 1.12
N ALA A 214 14.22 2.25 1.08
CA ALA A 214 13.70 1.21 1.96
C ALA A 214 14.86 0.59 2.75
N PRO A 215 14.61 -0.05 3.90
CA PRO A 215 15.67 -0.71 4.67
C PRO A 215 16.19 -2.01 4.03
N PHE A 216 15.70 -2.33 2.86
CA PHE A 216 16.15 -3.43 2.01
C PHE A 216 16.14 -2.97 0.54
N GLU A 217 16.98 -3.59 -0.29
CA GLU A 217 17.21 -3.16 -1.67
C GLU A 217 16.39 -3.93 -2.70
N ILE A 218 15.89 -5.12 -2.36
CA ILE A 218 15.05 -5.95 -3.25
C ILE A 218 13.89 -6.53 -2.44
N VAL A 219 12.71 -6.56 -3.05
CA VAL A 219 11.55 -7.29 -2.56
C VAL A 219 11.11 -8.28 -3.65
N GLY A 220 10.73 -9.48 -3.27
CA GLY A 220 10.32 -10.51 -4.21
C GLY A 220 9.23 -11.42 -3.66
N ARG A 221 8.61 -12.18 -4.56
CA ARG A 221 7.62 -13.19 -4.23
C ARG A 221 7.60 -14.31 -5.28
N GLU A 222 7.49 -15.51 -4.77
CA GLU A 222 7.09 -16.70 -5.50
C GLU A 222 6.05 -17.43 -4.65
N LYS A 223 6.38 -18.51 -3.95
CA LYS A 223 5.52 -19.17 -2.93
C LYS A 223 5.49 -18.41 -1.62
N PHE A 224 6.55 -17.70 -1.31
CA PHE A 224 6.69 -16.82 -0.16
C PHE A 224 7.17 -15.44 -0.59
N SER A 225 6.90 -14.45 0.24
CA SER A 225 7.48 -13.11 0.07
C SER A 225 8.87 -13.06 0.68
N MET A 226 9.77 -12.30 0.08
CA MET A 226 11.16 -12.16 0.52
C MET A 226 11.61 -10.71 0.46
N ILE A 227 12.36 -10.28 1.47
CA ILE A 227 13.06 -8.99 1.50
C ILE A 227 14.56 -9.23 1.53
N VAL A 228 15.32 -8.50 0.74
CA VAL A 228 16.76 -8.72 0.57
C VAL A 228 17.52 -7.42 0.74
N GLY A 229 18.44 -7.44 1.69
CA GLY A 229 19.42 -6.37 1.87
C GLY A 229 20.66 -6.62 1.01
N LEU A 230 21.16 -5.59 0.34
CA LEU A 230 22.40 -5.66 -0.40
C LEU A 230 23.51 -4.90 0.33
N SER A 231 24.62 -5.57 0.60
CA SER A 231 25.73 -4.92 1.29
C SER A 231 27.09 -5.26 0.67
N LYS A 232 27.93 -4.25 0.62
CA LYS A 232 29.35 -4.41 0.30
C LYS A 232 30.22 -4.49 1.57
N ASN A 233 29.61 -4.30 2.76
CA ASN A 233 30.32 -4.15 4.02
C ASN A 233 29.56 -4.92 5.15
N THR A 234 30.28 -5.80 5.86
CA THR A 234 29.75 -6.58 6.98
C THR A 234 29.20 -5.70 8.12
N ARG A 235 29.84 -4.56 8.42
CA ARG A 235 29.36 -3.62 9.46
C ARG A 235 27.96 -3.09 9.19
N LYS A 236 27.60 -2.85 7.90
CA LYS A 236 26.24 -2.45 7.53
C LYS A 236 25.25 -3.58 7.83
N ILE A 237 25.62 -4.82 7.51
CA ILE A 237 24.77 -5.98 7.79
C ILE A 237 24.51 -6.13 9.29
N GLU A 238 25.56 -6.00 10.13
CA GLU A 238 25.43 -6.08 11.60
C GLU A 238 24.47 -5.02 12.15
N LYS A 239 24.52 -3.80 11.59
CA LYS A 239 23.62 -2.71 12.00
C LYS A 239 22.17 -2.96 11.60
N ASP A 240 21.96 -3.50 10.41
CA ASP A 240 20.62 -3.60 9.80
C ASP A 240 19.94 -4.95 10.09
N ALA A 241 20.69 -5.98 10.56
CA ALA A 241 20.18 -7.35 10.73
C ALA A 241 18.99 -7.46 11.69
N VAL A 242 19.06 -6.80 12.85
CA VAL A 242 17.98 -6.82 13.84
C VAL A 242 16.69 -6.22 13.25
N GLN A 243 16.83 -5.12 12.52
CA GLN A 243 15.66 -4.47 11.87
C GLN A 243 15.11 -5.35 10.74
N MET A 244 15.98 -5.95 9.93
CA MET A 244 15.59 -6.88 8.87
C MET A 244 14.83 -8.07 9.41
N LYS A 245 15.31 -8.68 10.52
CA LYS A 245 14.65 -9.80 11.21
C LYS A 245 13.26 -9.40 11.71
N ARG A 246 13.15 -8.24 12.38
CA ARG A 246 11.86 -7.73 12.85
C ARG A 246 10.88 -7.48 11.71
N MET A 247 11.36 -6.93 10.59
CA MET A 247 10.54 -6.73 9.39
C MET A 247 10.07 -8.05 8.81
N SER A 248 10.96 -9.04 8.67
CA SER A 248 10.59 -10.34 8.11
C SER A 248 9.51 -11.02 8.94
N PHE A 249 9.60 -10.93 10.26
CA PHE A 249 8.58 -11.45 11.17
C PHE A 249 7.24 -10.72 10.98
N LEU A 250 7.24 -9.38 11.02
CA LEU A 250 6.02 -8.60 10.86
C LEU A 250 5.36 -8.84 9.50
N PHE A 251 6.15 -8.93 8.43
CA PHE A 251 5.66 -9.12 7.07
C PHE A 251 5.27 -10.58 6.77
N SER A 252 5.61 -11.53 7.65
CA SER A 252 5.54 -12.97 7.36
C SER A 252 6.29 -13.32 6.06
N SER A 253 7.47 -12.75 5.89
CA SER A 253 8.34 -12.93 4.74
C SER A 253 9.66 -13.57 5.16
N LYS A 254 10.36 -14.21 4.22
CA LYS A 254 11.76 -14.56 4.41
C LYS A 254 12.63 -13.32 4.24
N CYS A 255 13.84 -13.34 4.81
CA CYS A 255 14.80 -12.26 4.64
C CYS A 255 16.22 -12.82 4.47
N ALA A 256 17.04 -12.12 3.71
CA ALA A 256 18.46 -12.43 3.58
C ALA A 256 19.28 -11.17 3.29
N PHE A 257 20.56 -11.22 3.55
CA PHE A 257 21.51 -10.29 2.96
C PHE A 257 22.26 -10.95 1.81
N VAL A 258 22.55 -10.17 0.78
CA VAL A 258 23.50 -10.55 -0.27
C VAL A 258 24.75 -9.70 -0.12
N ALA A 259 25.89 -10.35 0.03
CA ALA A 259 27.17 -9.71 0.27
C ALA A 259 28.24 -10.17 -0.73
N LYS A 260 29.18 -9.29 -1.05
CA LYS A 260 30.36 -9.68 -1.88
C LYS A 260 31.34 -10.56 -1.10
N LYS A 261 31.52 -10.24 0.18
CA LYS A 261 32.41 -10.96 1.11
C LYS A 261 31.79 -10.87 2.51
N CYS A 262 31.75 -11.98 3.20
CA CYS A 262 31.43 -12.07 4.62
C CYS A 262 31.90 -13.43 5.14
N GLU A 263 32.52 -13.44 6.31
CA GLU A 263 32.97 -14.69 6.96
C GLU A 263 31.85 -15.37 7.71
N LYS A 264 30.85 -14.59 8.17
CA LYS A 264 29.69 -15.10 8.90
C LYS A 264 28.65 -15.65 7.92
N LYS A 265 28.09 -16.81 8.25
CA LYS A 265 26.98 -17.40 7.48
C LYS A 265 25.65 -16.65 7.70
N SER A 266 25.44 -16.19 8.95
CA SER A 266 24.25 -15.43 9.35
C SER A 266 24.62 -14.39 10.41
N ILE A 267 23.74 -13.39 10.60
CA ILE A 267 23.80 -12.41 11.68
C ILE A 267 22.38 -12.20 12.16
N GLU A 268 22.13 -12.35 13.48
CA GLU A 268 20.79 -12.26 14.08
C GLU A 268 19.77 -13.19 13.38
N ASP A 269 20.19 -14.41 13.04
CA ASP A 269 19.43 -15.40 12.24
C ASP A 269 18.95 -14.86 10.87
N VAL A 270 19.60 -13.86 10.33
CA VAL A 270 19.39 -13.44 8.94
C VAL A 270 20.54 -14.02 8.11
N PRO A 271 20.24 -14.94 7.17
CA PRO A 271 21.27 -15.61 6.37
C PRO A 271 21.96 -14.61 5.43
N ILE A 272 23.26 -14.84 5.22
CA ILE A 272 24.10 -14.04 4.32
C ILE A 272 24.51 -14.90 3.14
N ILE A 273 23.99 -14.56 1.98
CA ILE A 273 24.30 -15.22 0.70
C ILE A 273 25.45 -14.47 0.04
N LEU A 274 26.53 -15.16 -0.31
CA LEU A 274 27.60 -14.53 -1.06
C LEU A 274 27.25 -14.40 -2.53
N THR A 275 27.73 -13.35 -3.16
CA THR A 275 27.48 -13.14 -4.61
C THR A 275 28.08 -14.24 -5.48
N SER A 276 29.06 -15.01 -4.97
CA SER A 276 29.64 -16.18 -5.63
C SER A 276 28.74 -17.42 -5.57
N GLU A 277 27.86 -17.53 -4.58
CA GLU A 277 26.96 -18.67 -4.42
C GLU A 277 25.70 -18.54 -5.30
N ILE A 278 25.27 -17.32 -5.62
CA ILE A 278 24.01 -17.09 -6.34
C ILE A 278 23.96 -17.77 -7.74
N PRO A 279 25.05 -17.76 -8.56
CA PRO A 279 25.03 -18.44 -9.86
C PRO A 279 24.83 -19.96 -9.78
N GLU A 280 25.17 -20.58 -8.66
CA GLU A 280 25.02 -22.03 -8.42
C GLU A 280 23.57 -22.42 -8.06
N ILE A 281 22.74 -21.45 -7.67
CA ILE A 281 21.33 -21.66 -7.30
C ILE A 281 20.51 -21.77 -8.62
N GLU A 282 19.76 -22.84 -8.79
CA GLU A 282 18.94 -23.06 -9.98
C GLU A 282 17.45 -22.76 -9.78
N SER A 283 16.99 -22.74 -8.54
CA SER A 283 15.58 -22.55 -8.21
C SER A 283 15.34 -21.79 -6.89
N VAL A 284 14.14 -21.24 -6.72
CA VAL A 284 13.71 -20.62 -5.44
C VAL A 284 13.74 -21.63 -4.28
N LYS A 285 13.50 -22.91 -4.56
CA LYS A 285 13.57 -23.96 -3.54
C LYS A 285 15.01 -24.19 -3.04
N GLU A 286 15.99 -24.15 -3.93
CA GLU A 286 17.41 -24.24 -3.53
C GLU A 286 17.86 -23.00 -2.78
N LEU A 287 17.39 -21.80 -3.20
CA LEU A 287 17.62 -20.57 -2.45
C LEU A 287 17.08 -20.69 -1.01
N GLU A 288 15.88 -21.22 -0.86
CA GLU A 288 15.27 -21.45 0.45
C GLU A 288 16.09 -22.39 1.30
N LYS A 289 16.51 -23.53 0.75
CA LYS A 289 17.36 -24.53 1.42
C LYS A 289 18.70 -23.92 1.85
N LEU A 290 19.38 -23.19 0.96
CA LEU A 290 20.62 -22.50 1.29
C LEU A 290 20.45 -21.50 2.44
N MET A 291 19.34 -20.77 2.46
CA MET A 291 19.03 -19.83 3.55
C MET A 291 18.87 -20.55 4.90
N GLU A 292 18.22 -21.71 4.92
CA GLU A 292 18.04 -22.53 6.11
C GLU A 292 19.38 -23.08 6.62
N GLU A 293 20.20 -23.65 5.74
CA GLU A 293 21.56 -24.16 6.07
C GLU A 293 22.52 -23.09 6.61
N LYS A 294 22.26 -21.82 6.34
CA LYS A 294 23.08 -20.73 6.87
C LYS A 294 22.66 -20.23 8.25
N ILE A 295 21.48 -20.59 8.69
CA ILE A 295 20.96 -20.22 10.02
C ILE A 295 21.33 -21.31 11.05
N GLU A 296 21.44 -22.55 10.61
CA GLU A 296 21.95 -23.68 11.43
C GLU A 296 23.47 -23.53 11.72
#